data_5a0e5856e24c70aca7e28b8ed771c07a
#
_entry.id   5a0e5856e24c70aca7e28b8ed771c07a
#
_cell.length_a   1.000
_cell.length_b   1.000
_cell.length_c   1.000
_cell.angle_alpha   90.00
_cell.angle_beta   90.00
_cell.angle_gamma   90.00
#
_symmetry.space_group_name_H-M   'P 1'
#
loop_
_entity.id
_entity.type
_entity.pdbx_description
1 polymer ?
#
loop_
_entity_poly.entity_id
_entity_poly.type
_entity_poly.pdbx_seq_one_letter_code
_entity_poly.pdbx_strand_id
1 'polypeptide(L)'
;MNNIPTAAARAVGLTGGIGSGKSTVAALLVAHGAALVDTDAIAHSLTAPFGPAMPALRQRFGEEVAGADGALDRARMRQLVFADAKAKQALEKILHPMIGDEAMRQATVAQARGAVVVFDVPLLTAASPWRNRCERILVVDCSAQTQVLRVMARSGWSSDQVERVIAQQASREARRAIADAVIFNDGLTPEALAEEVASLWAIWALG
;
A
#
# COMPACT_ATOMS: atom_id res chain seq x y z
N MET A 1 9.22 26.87 31.61
CA MET A 1 8.12 26.32 30.78
C MET A 1 8.70 25.17 29.99
N ASN A 2 8.52 23.94 30.48
CA ASN A 2 9.04 22.74 29.82
C ASN A 2 8.18 22.45 28.60
N ASN A 3 8.80 22.65 27.44
CA ASN A 3 8.26 22.22 26.16
C ASN A 3 8.32 20.69 26.13
N ILE A 4 7.25 20.00 26.56
CA ILE A 4 7.09 18.57 26.32
C ILE A 4 6.99 18.44 24.81
N PRO A 5 7.89 17.70 24.14
CA PRO A 5 7.70 17.45 22.71
C PRO A 5 6.36 16.75 22.55
N THR A 6 5.42 17.39 21.84
CA THR A 6 4.23 16.72 21.35
C THR A 6 4.71 15.44 20.66
N ALA A 7 4.30 14.30 21.19
CA ALA A 7 4.64 13.01 20.61
C ALA A 7 4.36 13.09 19.12
N ALA A 8 5.42 12.91 18.32
CA ALA A 8 5.29 12.89 16.87
C ALA A 8 4.21 11.87 16.53
N ALA A 9 3.23 12.30 15.76
CA ALA A 9 2.11 11.44 15.42
C ALA A 9 2.63 10.19 14.74
N ARG A 10 2.25 9.03 15.27
CA ARG A 10 2.77 7.73 14.87
C ARG A 10 2.32 7.39 13.46
N ALA A 11 3.28 7.04 12.63
CA ALA A 11 3.06 6.59 11.27
C ALA A 11 3.44 5.13 11.13
N VAL A 12 2.49 4.31 10.74
CA VAL A 12 2.66 2.87 10.53
C VAL A 12 2.61 2.56 9.04
N GLY A 13 3.60 1.87 8.50
CA GLY A 13 3.55 1.30 7.16
C GLY A 13 2.89 -0.07 7.20
N LEU A 14 1.82 -0.25 6.45
CA LEU A 14 1.14 -1.53 6.29
C LEU A 14 1.49 -2.14 4.93
N THR A 15 1.98 -3.37 4.94
CA THR A 15 2.29 -4.10 3.71
C THR A 15 1.96 -5.59 3.84
N GLY A 16 1.98 -6.30 2.72
CA GLY A 16 1.69 -7.73 2.67
C GLY A 16 1.59 -8.24 1.24
N GLY A 17 1.76 -9.54 1.06
CA GLY A 17 1.62 -10.18 -0.25
C GLY A 17 0.16 -10.22 -0.72
N ILE A 18 -0.01 -10.46 -2.02
CA ILE A 18 -1.35 -10.70 -2.58
C ILE A 18 -2.04 -11.83 -1.78
N GLY A 19 -3.31 -11.65 -1.44
CA GLY A 19 -4.08 -12.66 -0.68
C GLY A 19 -3.72 -12.81 0.80
N SER A 20 -2.79 -12.00 1.37
CA SER A 20 -2.43 -12.10 2.79
C SER A 20 -3.54 -11.64 3.76
N GLY A 21 -4.51 -10.86 3.29
CA GLY A 21 -5.53 -10.26 4.14
C GLY A 21 -5.21 -8.83 4.59
N LYS A 22 -4.24 -8.17 3.95
CA LYS A 22 -3.84 -6.78 4.24
C LYS A 22 -5.03 -5.82 4.32
N SER A 23 -5.98 -5.89 3.36
CA SER A 23 -7.16 -5.00 3.35
C SER A 23 -8.08 -5.23 4.54
N THR A 24 -8.19 -6.47 5.03
CA THR A 24 -8.96 -6.78 6.25
C THR A 24 -8.29 -6.17 7.47
N VAL A 25 -6.96 -6.31 7.59
CA VAL A 25 -6.19 -5.68 8.68
C VAL A 25 -6.28 -4.16 8.60
N ALA A 26 -6.19 -3.56 7.40
CA ALA A 26 -6.39 -2.12 7.21
C ALA A 26 -7.76 -1.66 7.74
N ALA A 27 -8.83 -2.37 7.40
CA ALA A 27 -10.18 -2.05 7.88
C ALA A 27 -10.30 -2.17 9.41
N LEU A 28 -9.68 -3.18 10.00
CA LEU A 28 -9.65 -3.35 11.47
C LEU A 28 -8.88 -2.21 12.15
N LEU A 29 -7.73 -1.78 11.61
CA LEU A 29 -6.99 -0.64 12.13
C LEU A 29 -7.80 0.65 12.05
N VAL A 30 -8.55 0.87 10.97
CA VAL A 30 -9.48 2.00 10.83
C VAL A 30 -10.59 1.94 11.88
N ALA A 31 -11.14 0.75 12.16
CA ALA A 31 -12.14 0.56 13.21
C ALA A 31 -11.60 0.91 14.61
N HIS A 32 -10.30 0.79 14.84
CA HIS A 32 -9.60 1.24 16.05
C HIS A 32 -9.23 2.73 16.06
N GLY A 33 -9.57 3.50 15.02
CA GLY A 33 -9.34 4.94 14.95
C GLY A 33 -8.11 5.36 14.12
N ALA A 34 -7.49 4.43 13.38
CA ALA A 34 -6.44 4.80 12.44
C ALA A 34 -6.98 5.61 11.26
N ALA A 35 -6.18 6.55 10.78
CA ALA A 35 -6.39 7.19 9.49
C ALA A 35 -5.61 6.42 8.41
N LEU A 36 -6.34 5.77 7.51
CA LEU A 36 -5.74 5.04 6.40
C LEU A 36 -5.37 5.98 5.26
N VAL A 37 -4.12 5.91 4.80
CA VAL A 37 -3.61 6.58 3.61
C VAL A 37 -3.26 5.49 2.59
N ASP A 38 -4.14 5.26 1.64
CA ASP A 38 -4.02 4.25 0.61
C ASP A 38 -3.29 4.81 -0.62
N THR A 39 -2.03 4.37 -0.82
CA THR A 39 -1.19 4.84 -1.92
C THR A 39 -1.69 4.40 -3.30
N ASP A 40 -2.38 3.27 -3.40
CA ASP A 40 -3.00 2.82 -4.65
C ASP A 40 -4.25 3.66 -4.98
N ALA A 41 -5.09 3.95 -3.99
CA ALA A 41 -6.22 4.84 -4.16
C ALA A 41 -5.79 6.26 -4.57
N ILE A 42 -4.69 6.77 -4.00
CA ILE A 42 -4.08 8.05 -4.40
C ILE A 42 -3.62 7.96 -5.86
N ALA A 43 -2.88 6.92 -6.25
CA ALA A 43 -2.44 6.74 -7.64
C ALA A 43 -3.62 6.68 -8.61
N HIS A 44 -4.74 6.07 -8.18
CA HIS A 44 -5.99 6.04 -8.94
C HIS A 44 -6.58 7.45 -9.12
N SER A 45 -6.68 8.23 -8.06
CA SER A 45 -7.23 9.59 -8.13
C SER A 45 -6.37 10.52 -8.98
N LEU A 46 -5.04 10.44 -8.87
CA LEU A 46 -4.10 11.23 -9.66
C LEU A 46 -4.21 10.94 -11.17
N THR A 47 -4.63 9.75 -11.56
CA THR A 47 -4.74 9.30 -12.95
C THR A 47 -6.18 9.10 -13.42
N ALA A 48 -7.16 9.58 -12.64
CA ALA A 48 -8.58 9.63 -13.01
C ALA A 48 -8.85 10.64 -14.14
N PRO A 49 -10.06 10.72 -14.72
CA PRO A 49 -10.41 11.81 -15.63
C PRO A 49 -10.09 13.18 -15.00
N PHE A 50 -9.37 14.01 -15.74
CA PHE A 50 -8.85 15.31 -15.26
C PHE A 50 -7.89 15.22 -14.06
N GLY A 51 -7.39 14.04 -13.73
CA GLY A 51 -6.43 13.83 -12.65
C GLY A 51 -5.14 14.62 -12.88
N PRO A 52 -4.52 15.16 -11.80
CA PRO A 52 -3.38 16.09 -11.91
C PRO A 52 -2.12 15.46 -12.52
N ALA A 53 -2.01 14.13 -12.59
CA ALA A 53 -0.89 13.46 -13.25
C ALA A 53 -1.09 13.33 -14.78
N MET A 54 -2.31 13.44 -15.28
CA MET A 54 -2.63 13.18 -16.69
C MET A 54 -1.90 14.11 -17.68
N PRO A 55 -1.74 15.41 -17.43
CA PRO A 55 -0.99 16.28 -18.34
C PRO A 55 0.47 15.82 -18.52
N ALA A 56 1.17 15.49 -17.44
CA ALA A 56 2.54 15.02 -17.48
C ALA A 56 2.68 13.63 -18.15
N LEU A 57 1.70 12.75 -17.91
CA LEU A 57 1.66 11.42 -18.54
C LEU A 57 1.43 11.53 -20.04
N ARG A 58 0.50 12.35 -20.51
CA ARG A 58 0.27 12.61 -21.92
C ARG A 58 1.50 13.22 -22.60
N GLN A 59 2.11 14.20 -21.96
CA GLN A 59 3.34 14.83 -22.48
C GLN A 59 4.47 13.80 -22.65
N ARG A 60 4.59 12.84 -21.72
CA ARG A 60 5.70 11.87 -21.72
C ARG A 60 5.44 10.66 -22.61
N PHE A 61 4.19 10.19 -22.70
CA PHE A 61 3.84 8.91 -23.33
C PHE A 61 2.91 9.04 -24.55
N GLY A 62 2.47 10.25 -24.86
CA GLY A 62 1.51 10.49 -25.94
C GLY A 62 0.06 10.51 -25.47
N GLU A 63 -0.83 11.01 -26.33
CA GLU A 63 -2.28 11.08 -26.03
C GLU A 63 -2.92 9.69 -25.91
N GLU A 64 -2.35 8.70 -26.54
CA GLU A 64 -2.85 7.33 -26.57
C GLU A 64 -2.79 6.61 -25.21
N VAL A 65 -2.14 7.17 -24.21
CA VAL A 65 -2.17 6.61 -22.85
C VAL A 65 -3.42 7.02 -22.08
N ALA A 66 -4.23 7.91 -22.63
CA ALA A 66 -5.53 8.28 -22.06
C ALA A 66 -6.66 7.49 -22.73
N GLY A 67 -7.56 6.97 -21.91
CA GLY A 67 -8.82 6.38 -22.36
C GLY A 67 -9.80 7.44 -22.89
N ALA A 68 -10.92 6.97 -23.43
CA ALA A 68 -11.97 7.85 -23.97
C ALA A 68 -12.59 8.80 -22.93
N ASP A 69 -12.53 8.42 -21.66
CA ASP A 69 -12.98 9.23 -20.52
C ASP A 69 -11.92 10.23 -20.03
N GLY A 70 -10.72 10.22 -20.62
CA GLY A 70 -9.59 11.06 -20.23
C GLY A 70 -8.76 10.56 -19.04
N ALA A 71 -9.12 9.42 -18.43
CA ALA A 71 -8.32 8.75 -17.42
C ALA A 71 -7.14 8.00 -18.05
N LEU A 72 -6.19 7.56 -17.22
CA LEU A 72 -5.10 6.69 -17.67
C LEU A 72 -5.63 5.33 -18.14
N ASP A 73 -5.35 4.95 -19.38
CA ASP A 73 -5.53 3.58 -19.86
C ASP A 73 -4.46 2.68 -19.19
N ARG A 74 -4.88 2.04 -18.08
CA ARG A 74 -3.99 1.19 -17.27
C ARG A 74 -3.54 -0.06 -18.01
N ALA A 75 -4.36 -0.58 -18.91
CA ALA A 75 -4.00 -1.77 -19.68
C ALA A 75 -2.88 -1.44 -20.67
N ARG A 76 -3.04 -0.34 -21.40
CA ARG A 76 -2.03 0.16 -22.32
C ARG A 76 -0.75 0.57 -21.59
N MET A 77 -0.86 1.33 -20.51
CA MET A 77 0.31 1.72 -19.72
C MET A 77 1.05 0.49 -19.18
N ARG A 78 0.34 -0.53 -18.71
CA ARG A 78 0.96 -1.79 -18.29
C ARG A 78 1.76 -2.45 -19.41
N GLN A 79 1.21 -2.50 -20.63
CA GLN A 79 1.93 -3.06 -21.79
C GLN A 79 3.22 -2.27 -22.08
N LEU A 80 3.15 -0.93 -22.05
CA LEU A 80 4.31 -0.07 -22.28
C LEU A 80 5.43 -0.31 -21.25
N VAL A 81 5.08 -0.33 -19.95
CA VAL A 81 6.10 -0.50 -18.88
C VAL A 81 6.63 -1.93 -18.80
N PHE A 82 5.88 -2.92 -19.29
CA PHE A 82 6.38 -4.29 -19.41
C PHE A 82 7.38 -4.43 -20.56
N ALA A 83 7.16 -3.72 -21.66
CA ALA A 83 8.02 -3.78 -22.85
C ALA A 83 9.28 -2.93 -22.70
N ASP A 84 9.26 -1.85 -21.91
CA ASP A 84 10.37 -0.90 -21.79
C ASP A 84 10.60 -0.47 -20.33
N ALA A 85 11.76 -0.86 -19.80
CA ALA A 85 12.20 -0.47 -18.45
C ALA A 85 12.37 1.06 -18.29
N LYS A 86 12.71 1.79 -19.37
CA LYS A 86 12.79 3.26 -19.35
C LYS A 86 11.40 3.88 -19.23
N ALA A 87 10.40 3.28 -19.88
CA ALA A 87 9.01 3.70 -19.72
C ALA A 87 8.53 3.51 -18.26
N LYS A 88 8.87 2.38 -17.64
CA LYS A 88 8.59 2.14 -16.22
C LYS A 88 9.21 3.21 -15.34
N GLN A 89 10.50 3.49 -15.50
CA GLN A 89 11.19 4.53 -14.72
C GLN A 89 10.59 5.92 -14.94
N ALA A 90 10.18 6.25 -16.16
CA ALA A 90 9.56 7.53 -16.48
C ALA A 90 8.18 7.65 -15.79
N LEU A 91 7.36 6.59 -15.80
CA LEU A 91 6.09 6.55 -15.10
C LEU A 91 6.27 6.75 -13.59
N GLU A 92 7.19 6.00 -12.99
CA GLU A 92 7.51 6.09 -11.57
C GLU A 92 8.01 7.49 -11.20
N LYS A 93 8.86 8.10 -12.03
CA LYS A 93 9.39 9.46 -11.82
C LYS A 93 8.29 10.53 -11.83
N ILE A 94 7.20 10.31 -12.57
CA ILE A 94 6.04 11.22 -12.57
C ILE A 94 5.15 10.95 -11.36
N LEU A 95 4.78 9.69 -11.12
CA LEU A 95 3.75 9.35 -10.14
C LEU A 95 4.27 9.33 -8.70
N HIS A 96 5.48 8.84 -8.43
CA HIS A 96 5.97 8.68 -7.05
C HIS A 96 6.00 9.98 -6.25
N PRO A 97 6.52 11.12 -6.78
CA PRO A 97 6.47 12.38 -6.03
C PRO A 97 5.03 12.83 -5.77
N MET A 98 4.14 12.75 -6.76
CA MET A 98 2.75 13.17 -6.62
C MET A 98 1.98 12.33 -5.60
N ILE A 99 2.19 10.99 -5.62
CA ILE A 99 1.63 10.09 -4.61
C ILE A 99 2.19 10.44 -3.23
N GLY A 100 3.49 10.69 -3.15
CA GLY A 100 4.15 11.06 -1.90
C GLY A 100 3.61 12.35 -1.30
N ASP A 101 3.45 13.38 -2.10
CA ASP A 101 2.95 14.70 -1.66
C ASP A 101 1.50 14.61 -1.19
N GLU A 102 0.64 13.93 -1.94
CA GLU A 102 -0.76 13.76 -1.55
C GLU A 102 -0.91 12.88 -0.30
N ALA A 103 -0.13 11.80 -0.19
CA ALA A 103 -0.14 10.96 1.00
C ALA A 103 0.31 11.72 2.24
N MET A 104 1.35 12.56 2.13
CA MET A 104 1.82 13.39 3.24
C MET A 104 0.81 14.47 3.61
N ARG A 105 0.11 15.05 2.62
CA ARG A 105 -0.98 15.99 2.87
C ARG A 105 -2.11 15.34 3.67
N GLN A 106 -2.55 14.13 3.29
CA GLN A 106 -3.57 13.37 4.02
C GLN A 106 -3.11 13.01 5.44
N ALA A 107 -1.86 12.57 5.57
CA ALA A 107 -1.26 12.26 6.85
C ALA A 107 -1.25 13.47 7.79
N THR A 108 -0.81 14.64 7.30
CA THR A 108 -0.79 15.88 8.09
C THR A 108 -2.16 16.26 8.61
N VAL A 109 -3.20 16.14 7.77
CA VAL A 109 -4.59 16.42 8.17
C VAL A 109 -5.07 15.44 9.25
N ALA A 110 -4.75 14.16 9.12
CA ALA A 110 -5.10 13.13 10.10
C ALA A 110 -4.37 13.34 11.43
N GLN A 111 -3.08 13.64 11.37
CA GLN A 111 -2.24 13.91 12.53
C GLN A 111 -2.69 15.13 13.33
N ALA A 112 -3.11 16.20 12.65
CA ALA A 112 -3.67 17.38 13.30
C ALA A 112 -4.93 17.08 14.13
N ARG A 113 -5.59 15.93 13.87
CA ARG A 113 -6.74 15.42 14.61
C ARG A 113 -6.35 14.38 15.69
N GLY A 114 -5.05 14.15 15.89
CA GLY A 114 -4.53 13.16 16.85
C GLY A 114 -4.62 11.71 16.37
N ALA A 115 -4.93 11.45 15.11
CA ALA A 115 -5.03 10.08 14.60
C ALA A 115 -3.66 9.45 14.33
N VAL A 116 -3.54 8.16 14.60
CA VAL A 116 -2.43 7.34 14.09
C VAL A 116 -2.62 7.16 12.58
N VAL A 117 -1.57 7.43 11.80
CA VAL A 117 -1.62 7.28 10.35
C VAL A 117 -1.13 5.90 9.95
N VAL A 118 -1.90 5.20 9.12
CA VAL A 118 -1.51 3.95 8.49
C VAL A 118 -1.35 4.17 7.00
N PHE A 119 -0.10 4.09 6.52
CA PHE A 119 0.20 4.10 5.09
C PHE A 119 0.04 2.70 4.53
N ASP A 120 -0.97 2.47 3.70
CA ASP A 120 -1.10 1.22 2.95
C ASP A 120 -0.20 1.27 1.71
N VAL A 121 0.89 0.52 1.77
CA VAL A 121 1.93 0.47 0.73
C VAL A 121 2.17 -0.98 0.31
N PRO A 122 1.54 -1.47 -0.77
CA PRO A 122 1.62 -2.87 -1.18
C PRO A 122 3.04 -3.37 -1.49
N LEU A 123 3.90 -2.49 -2.00
CA LEU A 123 5.27 -2.82 -2.43
C LEU A 123 6.34 -2.19 -1.50
N LEU A 124 6.07 -2.16 -0.19
CA LEU A 124 7.03 -1.65 0.78
C LEU A 124 8.19 -2.63 0.96
N THR A 125 9.40 -2.15 0.70
CA THR A 125 10.67 -2.88 0.85
C THR A 125 11.67 -2.02 1.63
N ALA A 126 12.82 -2.60 1.99
CA ALA A 126 13.90 -1.85 2.64
C ALA A 126 14.38 -0.62 1.84
N ALA A 127 14.35 -0.71 0.50
CA ALA A 127 14.73 0.38 -0.39
C ALA A 127 13.59 1.37 -0.70
N SER A 128 12.38 1.10 -0.21
CA SER A 128 11.23 1.97 -0.46
C SER A 128 11.39 3.31 0.25
N PRO A 129 11.12 4.44 -0.42
CA PRO A 129 11.07 5.76 0.22
C PRO A 129 10.07 5.82 1.39
N TRP A 130 9.07 4.96 1.39
CA TRP A 130 8.07 4.84 2.45
C TRP A 130 8.64 4.32 3.76
N ARG A 131 9.76 3.52 3.71
CA ARG A 131 10.40 3.00 4.94
C ARG A 131 10.79 4.12 5.90
N ASN A 132 11.32 5.23 5.36
CA ASN A 132 11.76 6.37 6.16
C ASN A 132 10.62 7.30 6.62
N ARG A 133 9.40 7.07 6.13
CA ARG A 133 8.19 7.83 6.51
C ARG A 133 7.39 7.13 7.60
N CYS A 134 7.72 5.89 7.89
CA CYS A 134 7.02 5.05 8.87
C CYS A 134 7.92 4.81 10.08
N GLU A 135 7.39 5.07 11.28
CA GLU A 135 8.07 4.73 12.54
C GLU A 135 8.10 3.22 12.74
N ARG A 136 7.02 2.54 12.31
CA ARG A 136 6.86 1.09 12.43
C ARG A 136 6.31 0.50 11.13
N ILE A 137 6.65 -0.74 10.87
CA ILE A 137 6.13 -1.49 9.73
C ILE A 137 5.39 -2.72 10.24
N LEU A 138 4.12 -2.82 9.84
CA LEU A 138 3.28 -3.98 10.00
C LEU A 138 3.24 -4.78 8.71
N VAL A 139 3.64 -6.03 8.77
CA VAL A 139 3.53 -6.99 7.66
C VAL A 139 2.41 -7.96 7.93
N VAL A 140 1.47 -8.05 7.01
CA VAL A 140 0.46 -9.12 7.00
C VAL A 140 0.99 -10.25 6.11
N ASP A 141 1.24 -11.40 6.72
CA ASP A 141 1.86 -12.54 6.06
C ASP A 141 0.96 -13.78 6.11
N CYS A 142 1.09 -14.66 5.14
CA CYS A 142 0.55 -16.01 5.14
C CYS A 142 1.37 -16.90 4.20
N SER A 143 1.12 -18.21 4.19
CA SER A 143 1.77 -19.15 3.27
C SER A 143 1.42 -18.84 1.81
N ALA A 144 2.31 -19.21 0.89
CA ALA A 144 2.04 -19.11 -0.55
C ALA A 144 0.78 -19.91 -0.95
N GLN A 145 0.58 -21.06 -0.34
CA GLN A 145 -0.61 -21.88 -0.57
C GLN A 145 -1.89 -21.12 -0.20
N THR A 146 -1.94 -20.48 0.97
CA THR A 146 -3.08 -19.66 1.40
C THR A 146 -3.29 -18.46 0.49
N GLN A 147 -2.22 -17.80 0.02
CA GLN A 147 -2.30 -16.73 -0.97
C GLN A 147 -3.01 -17.22 -2.24
N VAL A 148 -2.57 -18.34 -2.80
CA VAL A 148 -3.14 -18.93 -4.02
C VAL A 148 -4.62 -19.24 -3.81
N LEU A 149 -4.97 -19.98 -2.77
CA LEU A 149 -6.36 -20.36 -2.50
C LEU A 149 -7.29 -19.16 -2.35
N ARG A 150 -6.87 -18.14 -1.58
CA ARG A 150 -7.68 -16.94 -1.35
C ARG A 150 -7.88 -16.10 -2.62
N VAL A 151 -6.83 -15.96 -3.44
CA VAL A 151 -6.92 -15.17 -4.67
C VAL A 151 -7.75 -15.89 -5.73
N MET A 152 -7.59 -17.21 -5.87
CA MET A 152 -8.42 -18.02 -6.76
C MET A 152 -9.90 -17.89 -6.38
N ALA A 153 -10.23 -18.05 -5.09
CA ALA A 153 -11.61 -17.97 -4.60
C ALA A 153 -12.23 -16.57 -4.80
N ARG A 154 -11.44 -15.49 -4.61
CA ARG A 154 -11.92 -14.10 -4.72
C ARG A 154 -12.01 -13.61 -6.15
N SER A 155 -11.05 -13.98 -7.00
CA SER A 155 -10.84 -13.31 -8.30
C SER A 155 -11.02 -14.25 -9.48
N GLY A 156 -11.24 -15.56 -9.27
CA GLY A 156 -11.37 -16.54 -10.34
C GLY A 156 -10.09 -16.78 -11.15
N TRP A 157 -8.93 -16.34 -10.65
CA TRP A 157 -7.65 -16.55 -11.33
C TRP A 157 -7.21 -17.99 -11.23
N SER A 158 -6.43 -18.48 -12.21
CA SER A 158 -5.76 -19.77 -12.08
C SER A 158 -4.58 -19.70 -11.09
N SER A 159 -4.18 -20.87 -10.54
CA SER A 159 -3.00 -20.98 -9.68
C SER A 159 -1.77 -20.35 -10.32
N ASP A 160 -1.49 -20.68 -11.60
CA ASP A 160 -0.34 -20.15 -12.34
C ASP A 160 -0.35 -18.62 -12.46
N GLN A 161 -1.52 -18.01 -12.59
CA GLN A 161 -1.64 -16.56 -12.63
C GLN A 161 -1.28 -15.93 -11.28
N VAL A 162 -1.74 -16.53 -10.19
CA VAL A 162 -1.46 -16.06 -8.83
C VAL A 162 0.02 -16.24 -8.50
N GLU A 163 0.59 -17.41 -8.81
CA GLU A 163 2.00 -17.72 -8.55
C GLU A 163 2.94 -16.77 -9.29
N ARG A 164 2.62 -16.42 -10.54
CA ARG A 164 3.37 -15.40 -11.28
C ARG A 164 3.36 -14.04 -10.60
N VAL A 165 2.23 -13.65 -9.99
CA VAL A 165 2.16 -12.38 -9.25
C VAL A 165 2.95 -12.47 -7.94
N ILE A 166 2.87 -13.60 -7.22
CA ILE A 166 3.67 -13.83 -6.01
C ILE A 166 5.17 -13.74 -6.33
N ALA A 167 5.61 -14.36 -7.43
CA ALA A 167 7.01 -14.34 -7.85
C ALA A 167 7.53 -12.93 -8.24
N GLN A 168 6.65 -12.01 -8.62
CA GLN A 168 7.00 -10.62 -8.92
C GLN A 168 7.07 -9.72 -7.67
N GLN A 169 6.49 -10.16 -6.56
CA GLN A 169 6.54 -9.42 -5.29
C GLN A 169 7.84 -9.72 -4.54
N ALA A 170 8.18 -8.87 -3.57
CA ALA A 170 9.25 -9.17 -2.62
C ALA A 170 8.96 -10.50 -1.93
N SER A 171 9.99 -11.29 -1.63
CA SER A 171 9.82 -12.56 -0.93
C SER A 171 9.20 -12.35 0.47
N ARG A 172 8.58 -13.39 1.03
CA ARG A 172 8.07 -13.34 2.41
C ARG A 172 9.17 -12.99 3.41
N GLU A 173 10.36 -13.57 3.23
CA GLU A 173 11.53 -13.28 4.06
C GLU A 173 11.94 -11.81 3.99
N ALA A 174 12.02 -11.26 2.78
CA ALA A 174 12.38 -9.85 2.58
C ALA A 174 11.34 -8.90 3.21
N ARG A 175 10.04 -9.23 3.14
CA ARG A 175 9.01 -8.44 3.82
C ARG A 175 9.12 -8.56 5.34
N ARG A 176 9.31 -9.77 5.86
CA ARG A 176 9.45 -9.99 7.31
C ARG A 176 10.70 -9.35 7.89
N ALA A 177 11.79 -9.27 7.11
CA ALA A 177 13.03 -8.66 7.54
C ALA A 177 12.94 -7.15 7.83
N ILE A 178 11.95 -6.46 7.26
CA ILE A 178 11.72 -5.02 7.51
C ILE A 178 10.63 -4.76 8.53
N ALA A 179 9.96 -5.80 9.03
CA ALA A 179 8.80 -5.68 9.90
C ALA A 179 9.18 -5.39 11.35
N ASP A 180 8.49 -4.45 11.97
CA ASP A 180 8.50 -4.27 13.43
C ASP A 180 7.46 -5.20 14.10
N ALA A 181 6.41 -5.60 13.35
CA ALA A 181 5.48 -6.65 13.73
C ALA A 181 4.98 -7.42 12.49
N VAL A 182 4.64 -8.68 12.70
CA VAL A 182 4.06 -9.55 11.67
C VAL A 182 2.78 -10.16 12.20
N ILE A 183 1.65 -9.95 11.51
CA ILE A 183 0.43 -10.72 11.71
C ILE A 183 0.48 -11.90 10.73
N PHE A 184 0.62 -13.12 11.27
CA PHE A 184 0.62 -14.34 10.46
C PHE A 184 -0.82 -14.84 10.29
N ASN A 185 -1.47 -14.32 9.25
CA ASN A 185 -2.87 -14.59 8.93
C ASN A 185 -3.03 -15.86 8.09
N ASP A 186 -2.60 -17.01 8.64
CA ASP A 186 -2.74 -18.32 8.01
C ASP A 186 -3.61 -19.21 8.89
N GLY A 187 -4.84 -19.45 8.45
CA GLY A 187 -5.82 -20.24 9.21
C GLY A 187 -6.50 -19.50 10.37
N LEU A 188 -6.25 -18.21 10.55
CA LEU A 188 -6.99 -17.42 11.55
C LEU A 188 -8.46 -17.24 11.13
N THR A 189 -9.37 -17.33 12.12
CA THR A 189 -10.74 -16.88 11.94
C THR A 189 -10.79 -15.34 11.89
N PRO A 190 -11.87 -14.73 11.36
CA PRO A 190 -12.03 -13.28 11.40
C PRO A 190 -11.93 -12.69 12.81
N GLU A 191 -12.46 -13.39 13.81
CA GLU A 191 -12.45 -13.00 15.22
C GLU A 191 -11.02 -13.03 15.77
N ALA A 192 -10.27 -14.11 15.54
CA ALA A 192 -8.87 -14.23 15.97
C ALA A 192 -7.99 -13.17 15.29
N LEU A 193 -8.22 -12.88 14.02
CA LEU A 193 -7.51 -11.80 13.33
C LEU A 193 -7.82 -10.44 13.95
N ALA A 194 -9.08 -10.19 14.33
CA ALA A 194 -9.47 -8.93 14.98
C ALA A 194 -8.82 -8.80 16.38
N GLU A 195 -8.69 -9.89 17.13
CA GLU A 195 -8.00 -9.91 18.43
C GLU A 195 -6.50 -9.61 18.28
N GLU A 196 -5.83 -10.19 17.28
CA GLU A 196 -4.43 -9.91 16.97
C GLU A 196 -4.21 -8.42 16.64
N VAL A 197 -5.08 -7.85 15.79
CA VAL A 197 -5.02 -6.41 15.44
C VAL A 197 -5.28 -5.54 16.66
N ALA A 198 -6.28 -5.86 17.49
CA ALA A 198 -6.60 -5.11 18.70
C ALA A 198 -5.43 -5.12 19.69
N SER A 199 -4.80 -6.28 19.89
CA SER A 199 -3.64 -6.43 20.76
C SER A 199 -2.46 -5.58 20.27
N LEU A 200 -2.17 -5.63 18.97
CA LEU A 200 -1.12 -4.82 18.37
C LEU A 200 -1.41 -3.33 18.47
N TRP A 201 -2.66 -2.93 18.22
CA TRP A 201 -3.10 -1.54 18.32
C TRP A 201 -2.90 -1.00 19.74
N ALA A 202 -3.28 -1.76 20.76
CA ALA A 202 -3.09 -1.39 22.16
C ALA A 202 -1.60 -1.17 22.48
N ILE A 203 -0.71 -2.07 22.02
CA ILE A 203 0.74 -1.97 22.25
C ILE A 203 1.32 -0.73 21.53
N TRP A 204 0.88 -0.45 20.31
CA TRP A 204 1.47 0.61 19.49
C TRP A 204 0.84 1.99 19.71
N ALA A 205 -0.39 2.06 20.18
CA ALA A 205 -1.07 3.33 20.44
C ALA A 205 -0.81 3.87 21.85
N LEU A 206 -0.44 3.03 22.82
CA LEU A 206 -0.20 3.40 24.20
C LEU A 206 1.26 3.69 24.53
N GLY A 207 2.19 3.41 23.65
CA GLY A 207 3.62 3.59 23.88
C GLY A 207 4.15 4.99 23.58
#